data_33f59198a6d6f1b3a38e3057bda587f3
#
_entry.id   33f59198a6d6f1b3a38e3057bda587f3
#
_cell.length_a   1.000
_cell.length_b   1.000
_cell.length_c   1.000
_cell.angle_alpha   90.00
_cell.angle_beta   90.00
_cell.angle_gamma   90.00
#
_symmetry.space_group_name_H-M   'P 1'
#
loop_
_entity.id
_entity.type
_entity.pdbx_description
1 polymer ?
#
loop_
_entity_poly.entity_id
_entity_poly.type
_entity_poly.pdbx_seq_one_letter_code
_entity_poly.pdbx_strand_id
1 'polypeptide(L)'
;MKRIFLTGLFASLIAVACFAQKPYKVVFYNFENLFDTIHDPGVLDEEFTPEGPKKWNSAKYTRKIGNLERVLFDIAAEDKDYPVVIGVSEIENRSVMEDVIAQPKLAPGNYRIVHYDSPDARGVDVAFYYRPDVFKLEGSAAIPFKMPELPNFRTRDFVTMWGTIDSEPFFFLVSHWPSRLGGKEASAPKRLAAAKQVKHIVDSVT
;
A
#
# COMPACT_ATOMS: atom_id res chain seq x y z
N MET A 1 32.45 -72.30 -21.78
CA MET A 1 31.48 -71.69 -20.82
C MET A 1 31.80 -70.21 -20.71
N LYS A 2 31.07 -69.36 -21.41
CA LYS A 2 31.23 -67.90 -21.34
C LYS A 2 30.28 -67.35 -20.31
N ARG A 3 30.80 -66.72 -19.21
CA ARG A 3 30.01 -66.02 -18.18
C ARG A 3 29.76 -64.57 -18.68
N ILE A 4 28.50 -64.24 -18.92
CA ILE A 4 28.05 -62.90 -19.24
C ILE A 4 27.79 -62.21 -17.91
N PHE A 5 28.60 -61.19 -17.58
CA PHE A 5 28.32 -60.28 -16.47
C PHE A 5 27.34 -59.21 -16.95
N LEU A 6 26.11 -59.26 -16.44
CA LEU A 6 25.09 -58.22 -16.66
C LEU A 6 25.27 -57.15 -15.59
N THR A 7 25.96 -56.07 -15.92
CA THR A 7 26.06 -54.89 -15.06
C THR A 7 24.79 -54.05 -15.24
N GLY A 8 23.88 -54.17 -14.27
CA GLY A 8 22.71 -53.32 -14.18
C GLY A 8 23.09 -51.87 -13.79
N LEU A 9 22.95 -50.96 -14.76
CA LEU A 9 23.09 -49.53 -14.51
C LEU A 9 21.80 -49.00 -13.81
N PHE A 10 21.86 -48.81 -12.51
CA PHE A 10 20.78 -48.16 -11.75
C PHE A 10 20.87 -46.65 -12.01
N ALA A 11 20.11 -46.15 -12.97
CA ALA A 11 19.93 -44.72 -13.17
C ALA A 11 18.95 -44.21 -12.11
N SER A 12 19.49 -43.64 -11.05
CA SER A 12 18.71 -42.90 -10.04
C SER A 12 18.18 -41.60 -10.69
N LEU A 13 16.93 -41.61 -11.14
CA LEU A 13 16.23 -40.38 -11.49
C LEU A 13 16.00 -39.56 -10.19
N ILE A 14 16.85 -38.60 -9.92
CA ILE A 14 16.58 -37.56 -8.95
C ILE A 14 15.58 -36.64 -9.62
N ALA A 15 14.29 -36.82 -9.35
CA ALA A 15 13.25 -35.85 -9.67
C ALA A 15 13.49 -34.62 -8.77
N VAL A 16 14.16 -33.61 -9.28
CA VAL A 16 14.17 -32.29 -8.67
C VAL A 16 12.75 -31.77 -8.83
N ALA A 17 11.96 -31.89 -7.78
CA ALA A 17 10.69 -31.22 -7.70
C ALA A 17 10.96 -29.71 -7.71
N CYS A 18 10.89 -29.11 -8.88
CA CYS A 18 10.89 -27.66 -9.03
C CYS A 18 9.55 -27.18 -8.45
N PHE A 19 9.53 -26.83 -7.16
CA PHE A 19 8.39 -26.14 -6.59
C PHE A 19 8.34 -24.77 -7.27
N ALA A 20 7.41 -24.60 -8.21
CA ALA A 20 7.12 -23.28 -8.74
C ALA A 20 6.70 -22.40 -7.56
N GLN A 21 7.49 -21.39 -7.23
CA GLN A 21 7.13 -20.43 -6.20
C GLN A 21 5.81 -19.78 -6.61
N LYS A 22 4.85 -19.73 -5.69
CA LYS A 22 3.59 -19.03 -5.92
C LYS A 22 3.91 -17.53 -6.02
N PRO A 23 3.58 -16.85 -7.14
CA PRO A 23 3.78 -15.42 -7.22
C PRO A 23 2.82 -14.71 -6.27
N TYR A 24 3.31 -13.73 -5.52
CA TYR A 24 2.50 -12.85 -4.68
C TYR A 24 2.42 -11.47 -5.31
N LYS A 25 1.20 -10.93 -5.43
CA LYS A 25 0.96 -9.62 -6.00
C LYS A 25 1.01 -8.56 -4.90
N VAL A 26 1.86 -7.55 -5.11
CA VAL A 26 1.91 -6.33 -4.30
C VAL A 26 1.58 -5.15 -5.20
N VAL A 27 0.68 -4.28 -4.76
CA VAL A 27 0.15 -3.16 -5.54
C VAL A 27 0.35 -1.85 -4.78
N PHE A 28 0.59 -0.77 -5.51
CA PHE A 28 0.41 0.60 -5.03
C PHE A 28 -0.62 1.31 -5.89
N TYR A 29 -1.55 2.02 -5.24
CA TYR A 29 -2.56 2.80 -5.95
C TYR A 29 -2.85 4.13 -5.24
N ASN A 30 -2.82 5.24 -5.99
CA ASN A 30 -3.24 6.54 -5.48
C ASN A 30 -4.76 6.64 -5.58
N PHE A 31 -5.45 6.90 -4.46
CA PHE A 31 -6.90 7.00 -4.42
C PHE A 31 -7.43 8.36 -4.86
N GLU A 32 -6.55 9.28 -5.25
CA GLU A 32 -6.90 10.59 -5.82
C GLU A 32 -7.87 11.38 -4.95
N ASN A 33 -7.46 11.66 -3.71
CA ASN A 33 -8.25 12.37 -2.69
C ASN A 33 -9.57 11.65 -2.38
N LEU A 34 -9.47 10.48 -1.75
CA LEU A 34 -10.63 9.77 -1.19
C LEU A 34 -10.99 10.39 0.15
N PHE A 35 -11.93 11.32 0.12
CA PHE A 35 -12.55 11.94 1.28
C PHE A 35 -13.96 11.39 1.47
N ASP A 36 -14.44 11.36 2.72
CA ASP A 36 -15.86 11.22 2.98
C ASP A 36 -16.62 12.53 2.66
N THR A 37 -17.73 12.82 3.31
CA THR A 37 -18.50 14.04 3.04
C THR A 37 -18.62 14.95 4.25
N ILE A 38 -17.82 14.69 5.28
CA ILE A 38 -17.87 15.35 6.58
C ILE A 38 -16.61 16.19 6.73
N HIS A 39 -16.73 17.43 7.15
CA HIS A 39 -15.57 18.28 7.44
C HIS A 39 -14.90 17.88 8.74
N ASP A 40 -13.60 17.62 8.71
CA ASP A 40 -12.80 17.34 9.89
C ASP A 40 -12.19 18.64 10.47
N PRO A 41 -12.45 18.97 11.74
CA PRO A 41 -11.90 20.16 12.35
C PRO A 41 -10.36 20.17 12.32
N GLY A 42 -9.79 21.27 11.81
CA GLY A 42 -8.34 21.51 11.83
C GLY A 42 -7.57 21.05 10.62
N VAL A 43 -8.23 20.54 9.59
CA VAL A 43 -7.68 20.24 8.26
C VAL A 43 -8.35 21.07 7.17
N LEU A 44 -7.72 21.17 6.00
CA LEU A 44 -8.20 21.96 4.87
C LEU A 44 -8.91 21.03 3.86
N ASP A 45 -10.06 20.52 4.27
CA ASP A 45 -10.86 19.57 3.49
C ASP A 45 -12.21 20.14 3.02
N GLU A 46 -12.49 21.42 3.29
CA GLU A 46 -13.78 22.05 3.00
C GLU A 46 -14.22 21.88 1.54
N GLU A 47 -13.26 21.71 0.62
CA GLU A 47 -13.60 21.46 -0.80
C GLU A 47 -14.27 20.10 -1.03
N PHE A 48 -14.10 19.14 -0.10
CA PHE A 48 -14.66 17.79 -0.16
C PHE A 48 -15.92 17.64 0.72
N THR A 49 -16.68 18.71 0.87
CA THR A 49 -17.99 18.70 1.54
C THR A 49 -19.13 18.96 0.56
N PRO A 50 -20.40 18.64 0.92
CA PRO A 50 -21.57 18.92 0.09
C PRO A 50 -21.72 20.41 -0.24
N GLU A 51 -21.36 21.30 0.67
CA GLU A 51 -21.41 22.75 0.55
C GLU A 51 -20.19 23.34 -0.15
N GLY A 52 -19.09 22.62 -0.14
CA GLY A 52 -17.81 23.04 -0.69
C GLY A 52 -17.78 23.19 -2.22
N PRO A 53 -16.71 23.78 -2.76
CA PRO A 53 -16.61 24.04 -4.22
C PRO A 53 -16.78 22.83 -5.10
N LYS A 54 -16.36 21.65 -4.64
CA LYS A 54 -16.50 20.37 -5.38
C LYS A 54 -17.88 19.76 -5.29
N LYS A 55 -18.76 20.30 -4.41
CA LYS A 55 -20.09 19.73 -4.17
C LYS A 55 -19.98 18.23 -3.90
N TRP A 56 -19.05 17.87 -3.00
CA TRP A 56 -18.70 16.49 -2.69
C TRP A 56 -19.75 15.88 -1.78
N ASN A 57 -20.72 15.21 -2.37
CA ASN A 57 -21.84 14.61 -1.69
C ASN A 57 -21.79 13.06 -1.73
N SER A 58 -22.71 12.43 -1.00
CA SER A 58 -22.79 10.97 -0.90
C SER A 58 -22.87 10.25 -2.24
N ALA A 59 -23.51 10.85 -3.26
CA ALA A 59 -23.60 10.24 -4.59
C ALA A 59 -22.23 10.21 -5.28
N LYS A 60 -21.42 11.27 -5.13
CA LYS A 60 -20.05 11.32 -5.65
C LYS A 60 -19.13 10.38 -4.89
N TYR A 61 -19.26 10.37 -3.57
CA TYR A 61 -18.51 9.46 -2.69
C TYR A 61 -18.77 8.00 -3.06
N THR A 62 -20.04 7.57 -3.08
CA THR A 62 -20.42 6.20 -3.46
C THR A 62 -19.90 5.81 -4.84
N ARG A 63 -19.96 6.73 -5.81
CA ARG A 63 -19.39 6.50 -7.14
C ARG A 63 -17.89 6.30 -7.10
N LYS A 64 -17.17 7.09 -6.29
CA LYS A 64 -15.73 6.98 -6.10
C LYS A 64 -15.36 5.62 -5.50
N ILE A 65 -16.06 5.21 -4.44
CA ILE A 65 -15.88 3.90 -3.81
C ILE A 65 -16.11 2.77 -4.84
N GLY A 66 -17.20 2.80 -5.60
CA GLY A 66 -17.47 1.80 -6.64
C GLY A 66 -16.45 1.77 -7.78
N ASN A 67 -15.85 2.91 -8.12
CA ASN A 67 -14.75 2.95 -9.09
C ASN A 67 -13.48 2.31 -8.53
N LEU A 68 -13.15 2.56 -7.25
CA LEU A 68 -12.00 1.94 -6.57
C LEU A 68 -12.20 0.43 -6.42
N GLU A 69 -13.41 0.00 -6.03
CA GLU A 69 -13.77 -1.43 -6.03
C GLU A 69 -13.45 -2.08 -7.38
N ARG A 70 -13.95 -1.46 -8.47
CA ARG A 70 -13.77 -2.02 -9.82
C ARG A 70 -12.28 -2.14 -10.17
N VAL A 71 -11.49 -1.08 -9.98
CA VAL A 71 -10.06 -1.10 -10.32
C VAL A 71 -9.30 -2.13 -9.51
N LEU A 72 -9.49 -2.19 -8.20
CA LEU A 72 -8.80 -3.14 -7.33
C LEU A 72 -9.24 -4.58 -7.62
N PHE A 73 -10.51 -4.79 -7.96
CA PHE A 73 -11.01 -6.09 -8.36
C PHE A 73 -10.47 -6.52 -9.73
N ASP A 74 -10.40 -5.63 -10.72
CA ASP A 74 -9.83 -5.93 -12.03
C ASP A 74 -8.36 -6.34 -11.92
N ILE A 75 -7.58 -5.67 -11.04
CA ILE A 75 -6.21 -6.08 -10.70
C ILE A 75 -6.17 -7.48 -10.07
N ALA A 76 -7.12 -7.81 -9.19
CA ALA A 76 -7.23 -9.14 -8.58
C ALA A 76 -7.59 -10.21 -9.62
N ALA A 77 -8.53 -9.89 -10.51
CA ALA A 77 -9.05 -10.83 -11.52
C ALA A 77 -7.98 -11.27 -12.53
N GLU A 78 -6.97 -10.45 -12.79
CA GLU A 78 -5.89 -10.71 -13.75
C GLU A 78 -5.16 -12.03 -13.45
N ASP A 79 -4.88 -12.33 -12.17
CA ASP A 79 -4.23 -13.58 -11.73
C ASP A 79 -5.18 -14.50 -10.95
N LYS A 80 -6.46 -14.18 -10.90
CA LYS A 80 -7.47 -14.90 -10.12
C LYS A 80 -7.13 -14.99 -8.62
N ASP A 81 -6.37 -14.06 -8.13
CA ASP A 81 -6.03 -13.92 -6.70
C ASP A 81 -5.94 -12.45 -6.30
N TYR A 82 -6.38 -12.15 -5.09
CA TYR A 82 -6.30 -10.81 -4.54
C TYR A 82 -4.84 -10.44 -4.21
N PRO A 83 -4.43 -9.18 -4.43
CA PRO A 83 -3.13 -8.70 -3.97
C PRO A 83 -2.93 -8.99 -2.49
N VAL A 84 -1.73 -9.44 -2.12
CA VAL A 84 -1.39 -9.71 -0.71
C VAL A 84 -1.27 -8.43 0.09
N VAL A 85 -0.71 -7.40 -0.56
CA VAL A 85 -0.52 -6.07 0.01
C VAL A 85 -0.91 -5.02 -1.03
N ILE A 86 -1.65 -4.00 -0.59
CA ILE A 86 -1.98 -2.82 -1.39
C ILE A 86 -1.55 -1.59 -0.58
N GLY A 87 -0.49 -0.90 -1.02
CA GLY A 87 -0.14 0.42 -0.52
C GLY A 87 -1.04 1.46 -1.18
N VAL A 88 -1.57 2.39 -0.40
CA VAL A 88 -2.46 3.44 -0.90
C VAL A 88 -2.01 4.81 -0.44
N SER A 89 -2.40 5.84 -1.21
CA SER A 89 -2.18 7.23 -0.86
C SER A 89 -3.41 8.08 -1.19
N GLU A 90 -3.44 9.28 -0.60
CA GLU A 90 -4.54 10.23 -0.74
C GLU A 90 -5.87 9.65 -0.23
N ILE A 91 -5.82 9.03 0.92
CA ILE A 91 -6.97 8.65 1.73
C ILE A 91 -7.10 9.62 2.91
N GLU A 92 -8.30 9.94 3.32
CA GLU A 92 -8.56 10.86 4.41
C GLU A 92 -8.39 10.19 5.77
N ASN A 93 -9.09 9.09 5.98
CA ASN A 93 -9.16 8.44 7.27
C ASN A 93 -9.40 6.93 7.14
N ARG A 94 -9.44 6.25 8.29
CA ARG A 94 -9.68 4.80 8.33
C ARG A 94 -11.07 4.41 7.82
N SER A 95 -12.08 5.25 8.06
CA SER A 95 -13.47 4.95 7.67
C SER A 95 -13.62 4.81 6.17
N VAL A 96 -13.04 5.72 5.38
CA VAL A 96 -13.11 5.63 3.91
C VAL A 96 -12.39 4.38 3.38
N MET A 97 -11.35 3.91 4.09
CA MET A 97 -10.67 2.66 3.74
C MET A 97 -11.55 1.44 4.02
N GLU A 98 -12.26 1.43 5.16
CA GLU A 98 -13.19 0.37 5.51
C GLU A 98 -14.34 0.27 4.49
N ASP A 99 -14.85 1.42 4.04
CA ASP A 99 -15.89 1.48 3.00
C ASP A 99 -15.43 0.86 1.66
N VAL A 100 -14.16 1.02 1.28
CA VAL A 100 -13.62 0.40 0.06
C VAL A 100 -13.59 -1.12 0.18
N ILE A 101 -13.03 -1.67 1.25
CA ILE A 101 -12.90 -3.13 1.39
C ILE A 101 -14.22 -3.84 1.77
N ALA A 102 -15.20 -3.09 2.23
CA ALA A 102 -16.55 -3.61 2.46
C ALA A 102 -17.34 -3.84 1.16
N GLN A 103 -16.86 -3.32 0.02
CA GLN A 103 -17.55 -3.51 -1.25
C GLN A 103 -17.62 -4.99 -1.65
N PRO A 104 -18.73 -5.45 -2.27
CA PRO A 104 -19.01 -6.87 -2.52
C PRO A 104 -17.89 -7.62 -3.25
N LYS A 105 -17.20 -6.97 -4.19
CA LYS A 105 -16.11 -7.62 -4.95
C LYS A 105 -14.78 -7.65 -4.19
N LEU A 106 -14.59 -6.81 -3.18
CA LEU A 106 -13.34 -6.75 -2.39
C LEU A 106 -13.45 -7.47 -1.04
N ALA A 107 -14.66 -7.57 -0.48
CA ALA A 107 -14.90 -8.25 0.79
C ALA A 107 -14.33 -9.68 0.85
N PRO A 108 -14.38 -10.50 -0.23
CA PRO A 108 -13.76 -11.83 -0.22
C PRO A 108 -12.24 -11.82 -0.06
N GLY A 109 -11.55 -10.69 -0.34
CA GLY A 109 -10.13 -10.51 -0.10
C GLY A 109 -9.74 -10.50 1.37
N ASN A 110 -10.71 -10.33 2.29
CA ASN A 110 -10.53 -10.35 3.76
C ASN A 110 -9.40 -9.45 4.23
N TYR A 111 -9.33 -8.24 3.69
CA TYR A 111 -8.26 -7.29 4.00
C TYR A 111 -8.32 -6.76 5.43
N ARG A 112 -7.14 -6.52 6.00
CA ARG A 112 -6.91 -5.70 7.19
C ARG A 112 -6.22 -4.41 6.80
N ILE A 113 -6.28 -3.41 7.68
CA ILE A 113 -5.80 -2.06 7.42
C ILE A 113 -4.68 -1.71 8.41
N VAL A 114 -3.58 -1.17 7.88
CA VAL A 114 -2.56 -0.42 8.63
C VAL A 114 -2.68 1.04 8.22
N HIS A 115 -3.11 1.89 9.12
CA HIS A 115 -3.32 3.33 8.93
C HIS A 115 -2.94 4.10 10.18
N TYR A 116 -2.37 5.27 9.98
CA TYR A 116 -2.03 6.26 10.99
C TYR A 116 -2.37 7.64 10.46
N ASP A 117 -3.02 8.46 11.28
CA ASP A 117 -3.27 9.85 10.94
C ASP A 117 -1.95 10.61 10.91
N SER A 118 -1.74 11.41 9.86
CA SER A 118 -0.55 12.22 9.67
C SER A 118 -0.85 13.72 9.85
N PRO A 119 0.18 14.55 10.06
CA PRO A 119 -0.02 15.97 10.23
C PRO A 119 -0.25 16.74 8.91
N ASP A 120 -0.60 16.09 7.81
CA ASP A 120 -0.87 16.77 6.53
C ASP A 120 -1.98 17.82 6.68
N ALA A 121 -1.75 19.02 6.15
CA ALA A 121 -2.68 20.13 6.31
C ALA A 121 -4.03 19.90 5.62
N ARG A 122 -4.10 19.04 4.64
CA ARG A 122 -5.34 18.68 3.92
C ARG A 122 -6.03 17.45 4.51
N GLY A 123 -5.44 16.82 5.54
CA GLY A 123 -5.97 15.59 6.12
C GLY A 123 -5.87 14.37 5.19
N VAL A 124 -4.85 14.28 4.32
CA VAL A 124 -4.65 13.08 3.51
C VAL A 124 -3.48 12.25 4.00
N ASP A 125 -3.64 10.94 3.96
CA ASP A 125 -2.71 9.97 4.48
C ASP A 125 -2.22 8.95 3.44
N VAL A 126 -1.32 8.09 3.90
CA VAL A 126 -0.92 6.86 3.24
C VAL A 126 -1.20 5.68 4.15
N ALA A 127 -1.47 4.52 3.57
CA ALA A 127 -1.83 3.34 4.34
C ALA A 127 -1.59 2.05 3.57
N PHE A 128 -1.84 0.93 4.23
CA PHE A 128 -1.86 -0.39 3.61
C PHE A 128 -3.17 -1.12 3.86
N TYR A 129 -3.59 -1.88 2.85
CA TYR A 129 -4.39 -3.08 3.01
C TYR A 129 -3.47 -4.29 2.93
N TYR A 130 -3.73 -5.31 3.73
CA TYR A 130 -3.02 -6.58 3.66
C TYR A 130 -3.94 -7.76 3.95
N ARG A 131 -3.64 -8.93 3.39
CA ARG A 131 -4.37 -10.18 3.63
C ARG A 131 -3.71 -10.96 4.76
N PRO A 132 -4.36 -11.08 5.93
CA PRO A 132 -3.77 -11.73 7.11
C PRO A 132 -3.60 -13.25 6.97
N ASP A 133 -4.32 -13.87 6.03
CA ASP A 133 -4.16 -15.28 5.69
C ASP A 133 -2.86 -15.60 4.93
N VAL A 134 -2.24 -14.57 4.32
CA VAL A 134 -1.00 -14.69 3.54
C VAL A 134 0.16 -13.94 4.19
N PHE A 135 -0.03 -12.65 4.51
CA PHE A 135 0.98 -11.83 5.18
C PHE A 135 0.72 -11.80 6.69
N LYS A 136 1.62 -12.39 7.46
CA LYS A 136 1.56 -12.38 8.92
C LYS A 136 2.23 -11.12 9.42
N LEU A 137 1.42 -10.09 9.71
CA LEU A 137 1.90 -8.82 10.24
C LEU A 137 2.52 -9.02 11.64
N GLU A 138 3.76 -8.59 11.82
CA GLU A 138 4.50 -8.59 13.09
C GLU A 138 4.55 -7.20 13.71
N GLY A 139 4.55 -6.14 12.88
CA GLY A 139 4.51 -4.78 13.35
C GLY A 139 4.31 -3.76 12.26
N SER A 140 4.02 -2.54 12.68
CA SER A 140 3.88 -1.37 11.79
C SER A 140 4.21 -0.10 12.53
N ALA A 141 4.58 0.97 11.82
CA ALA A 141 4.87 2.27 12.39
C ALA A 141 4.58 3.41 11.40
N ALA A 142 4.18 4.56 11.94
CA ALA A 142 4.27 5.84 11.24
C ALA A 142 5.62 6.48 11.56
N ILE A 143 6.34 6.92 10.53
CA ILE A 143 7.63 7.59 10.66
C ILE A 143 7.43 9.05 10.20
N PRO A 144 7.53 10.03 11.11
CA PRO A 144 7.29 11.41 10.77
C PRO A 144 8.24 11.95 9.70
N PHE A 145 7.69 12.65 8.72
CA PHE A 145 8.49 13.43 7.80
C PHE A 145 9.21 14.56 8.55
N LYS A 146 10.51 14.67 8.37
CA LYS A 146 11.34 15.69 9.01
C LYS A 146 12.12 16.50 7.99
N MET A 147 12.06 17.81 8.10
CA MET A 147 12.85 18.76 7.33
C MET A 147 13.32 19.86 8.26
N PRO A 148 14.55 19.76 8.83
CA PRO A 148 15.05 20.71 9.83
C PRO A 148 15.01 22.17 9.35
N GLU A 149 15.18 22.40 8.06
CA GLU A 149 15.14 23.73 7.44
C GLU A 149 13.73 24.32 7.37
N LEU A 150 12.69 23.49 7.54
CA LEU A 150 11.28 23.88 7.53
C LEU A 150 10.51 23.15 8.65
N PRO A 151 10.77 23.47 9.91
CA PRO A 151 10.26 22.69 11.06
C PRO A 151 8.72 22.70 11.16
N ASN A 152 8.07 23.70 10.60
CA ASN A 152 6.60 23.82 10.59
C ASN A 152 5.95 23.27 9.32
N PHE A 153 6.73 22.64 8.43
CA PHE A 153 6.17 22.04 7.23
C PHE A 153 5.43 20.75 7.57
N ARG A 154 4.11 20.78 7.38
CA ARG A 154 3.22 19.66 7.65
C ARG A 154 2.94 18.90 6.34
N THR A 155 3.15 17.59 6.37
CA THR A 155 2.88 16.68 5.25
C THR A 155 2.69 15.26 5.80
N ARG A 156 2.40 14.32 4.91
CA ARG A 156 2.18 12.91 5.25
C ARG A 156 3.42 12.28 5.85
N ASP A 157 3.22 11.45 6.84
CA ASP A 157 4.24 10.55 7.37
C ASP A 157 4.52 9.41 6.39
N PHE A 158 5.62 8.70 6.60
CA PHE A 158 5.87 7.42 5.97
C PHE A 158 5.21 6.34 6.81
N VAL A 159 4.48 5.42 6.19
CA VAL A 159 3.94 4.26 6.91
C VAL A 159 4.72 3.02 6.52
N THR A 160 5.14 2.27 7.52
CA THR A 160 5.87 1.01 7.36
C THR A 160 5.10 -0.13 8.01
N MET A 161 5.26 -1.33 7.46
CA MET A 161 4.84 -2.56 8.10
C MET A 161 5.82 -3.68 7.77
N TRP A 162 5.95 -4.65 8.66
CA TRP A 162 6.83 -5.80 8.48
C TRP A 162 6.19 -7.07 9.03
N GLY A 163 6.65 -8.20 8.51
CA GLY A 163 6.11 -9.51 8.83
C GLY A 163 6.60 -10.55 7.85
N THR A 164 5.89 -11.68 7.75
CA THR A 164 6.33 -12.81 6.92
C THR A 164 5.28 -13.25 5.89
N ILE A 165 5.76 -13.71 4.72
CA ILE A 165 5.00 -14.48 3.72
C ILE A 165 5.77 -15.80 3.53
N ASP A 166 5.12 -16.95 3.72
CA ASP A 166 5.75 -18.29 3.63
C ASP A 166 7.03 -18.41 4.48
N SER A 167 7.04 -17.77 5.66
CA SER A 167 8.17 -17.67 6.58
C SER A 167 9.35 -16.80 6.13
N GLU A 168 9.28 -16.20 4.95
CA GLU A 168 10.26 -15.22 4.47
C GLU A 168 9.90 -13.82 4.98
N PRO A 169 10.88 -13.03 5.46
CA PRO A 169 10.63 -11.70 5.99
C PRO A 169 10.40 -10.68 4.89
N PHE A 170 9.42 -9.81 5.10
CA PHE A 170 9.11 -8.68 4.21
C PHE A 170 8.98 -7.39 5.02
N PHE A 171 9.51 -6.32 4.47
CA PHE A 171 9.32 -4.97 4.93
C PHE A 171 8.69 -4.13 3.83
N PHE A 172 7.58 -3.46 4.14
CA PHE A 172 6.88 -2.59 3.21
C PHE A 172 6.93 -1.16 3.72
N LEU A 173 7.15 -0.22 2.80
CA LEU A 173 7.09 1.21 3.07
C LEU A 173 6.19 1.86 2.01
N VAL A 174 5.19 2.61 2.46
CA VAL A 174 4.38 3.46 1.60
C VAL A 174 4.62 4.93 1.92
N SER A 175 4.67 5.76 0.90
CA SER A 175 4.90 7.20 1.05
C SER A 175 4.24 7.99 -0.08
N HIS A 176 3.80 9.18 0.25
CA HIS A 176 3.30 10.15 -0.72
C HIS A 176 4.09 11.46 -0.60
N TRP A 177 5.07 11.63 -1.47
CA TRP A 177 6.03 12.72 -1.38
C TRP A 177 5.41 14.09 -1.68
N PRO A 178 6.02 15.19 -1.18
CA PRO A 178 5.61 16.54 -1.53
C PRO A 178 5.47 16.74 -3.03
N SER A 179 4.38 17.36 -3.44
CA SER A 179 4.05 17.60 -4.85
C SER A 179 5.05 18.56 -5.50
N ARG A 180 4.97 18.69 -6.83
CA ARG A 180 5.75 19.68 -7.58
C ARG A 180 5.06 21.07 -7.62
N LEU A 181 4.24 21.39 -6.63
CA LEU A 181 3.61 22.71 -6.52
C LEU A 181 4.70 23.80 -6.46
N GLY A 182 4.55 24.83 -7.28
CA GLY A 182 5.54 25.88 -7.44
C GLY A 182 6.68 25.55 -8.43
N GLY A 183 6.64 24.37 -9.08
CA GLY A 183 7.62 23.93 -10.07
C GLY A 183 8.71 22.99 -9.53
N LYS A 184 9.53 22.50 -10.46
CA LYS A 184 10.57 21.50 -10.17
C LYS A 184 11.58 22.00 -9.13
N GLU A 185 12.09 23.22 -9.33
CA GLU A 185 13.15 23.78 -8.48
C GLU A 185 12.65 24.09 -7.07
N ALA A 186 11.48 24.74 -6.94
CA ALA A 186 10.87 25.08 -5.65
C ALA A 186 10.51 23.85 -4.82
N SER A 187 10.15 22.75 -5.46
CA SER A 187 9.77 21.51 -4.77
C SER A 187 10.96 20.57 -4.49
N ALA A 188 12.10 20.77 -5.18
CA ALA A 188 13.25 19.87 -5.12
C ALA A 188 13.78 19.64 -3.70
N PRO A 189 13.96 20.66 -2.82
CA PRO A 189 14.47 20.45 -1.47
C PRO A 189 13.58 19.51 -0.64
N LYS A 190 12.26 19.71 -0.67
CA LYS A 190 11.28 18.88 0.07
C LYS A 190 11.27 17.43 -0.45
N ARG A 191 11.33 17.25 -1.76
CA ARG A 191 11.37 15.93 -2.39
C ARG A 191 12.70 15.20 -2.12
N LEU A 192 13.82 15.95 -2.09
CA LEU A 192 15.13 15.40 -1.72
C LEU A 192 15.16 14.98 -0.24
N ALA A 193 14.56 15.76 0.65
CA ALA A 193 14.42 15.40 2.06
C ALA A 193 13.62 14.08 2.20
N ALA A 194 12.49 13.93 1.49
CA ALA A 194 11.72 12.69 1.46
C ALA A 194 12.56 11.50 0.97
N ALA A 195 13.29 11.67 -0.15
CA ALA A 195 14.14 10.61 -0.71
C ALA A 195 15.26 10.17 0.26
N LYS A 196 15.91 11.12 0.93
CA LYS A 196 16.94 10.83 1.94
C LYS A 196 16.38 10.06 3.13
N GLN A 197 15.19 10.45 3.61
CA GLN A 197 14.55 9.73 4.73
C GLN A 197 14.12 8.32 4.32
N VAL A 198 13.52 8.12 3.15
CA VAL A 198 13.20 6.78 2.64
C VAL A 198 14.46 5.93 2.54
N LYS A 199 15.54 6.48 1.97
CA LYS A 199 16.82 5.76 1.92
C LYS A 199 17.30 5.37 3.31
N HIS A 200 17.28 6.27 4.28
CA HIS A 200 17.69 5.99 5.65
C HIS A 200 16.83 4.89 6.30
N ILE A 201 15.51 4.91 6.10
CA ILE A 201 14.61 3.87 6.61
C ILE A 201 14.97 2.51 5.99
N VAL A 202 15.14 2.45 4.67
CA VAL A 202 15.51 1.20 3.98
C VAL A 202 16.86 0.69 4.44
N ASP A 203 17.89 1.54 4.51
CA ASP A 203 19.24 1.14 4.98
C ASP A 203 19.24 0.65 6.44
N SER A 204 18.24 1.00 7.25
CA SER A 204 18.15 0.56 8.65
C SER A 204 17.56 -0.84 8.83
N VAL A 205 16.95 -1.41 7.78
CA VAL A 205 16.30 -2.73 7.81
C VAL A 205 16.96 -3.75 6.89
N THR A 206 17.96 -3.33 6.11
CA THR A 206 18.82 -4.19 5.27
C THR A 206 20.18 -4.42 5.91
#